data_e657864975fb1a746f9435d06563cbb6
#
_entry.id   e657864975fb1a746f9435d06563cbb6
#
_cell.length_a   1.000
_cell.length_b   1.000
_cell.length_c   1.000
_cell.angle_alpha   90.00
_cell.angle_beta   90.00
_cell.angle_gamma   90.00
#
_symmetry.space_group_name_H-M   'P 1'
#
loop_
_entity.id
_entity.type
_entity.pdbx_description
1 polymer ?
#
loop_
_entity_poly.entity_id
_entity_poly.type
_entity_poly.pdbx_seq_one_letter_code
_entity_poly.pdbx_strand_id
1 'polypeptide(L)'
;VTDSAPPAEPVEEFSRGPAWRPSAVQLERMRYRRQRSTRSMIIAIVSTVVVIAGVIIGVTSTPGWPRVQQTFFDPVKALDALPVVAAGLWLNIRVMIFSGILILIFGLIIAVLRTLRGPVFFPLRAFAAGYTDVFRGLPLLLVIFLLGFGVPALRLQGLPSDAVIWGGAALVLTYSAYVAEVFRAGIESIHPSQRAAARSLGLGYGQTMRFVVLPQAVRRVVPPLLNDLVSLQKDSGLIAVLGVIDAIRAAQIETATDFNFTPYVVAGALFVALTIPLARITDWVSRRQGWYGPGGSHL
;
A
#
# COMPACT_ATOMS: atom_id res chain seq x y z
N VAL A 1 49.79 -36.53 -48.30
CA VAL A 1 48.39 -36.84 -48.28
C VAL A 1 47.71 -35.74 -47.49
N THR A 2 47.24 -34.72 -48.20
CA THR A 2 46.50 -33.57 -47.65
C THR A 2 45.04 -33.90 -47.68
N ASP A 3 44.46 -34.13 -46.53
CA ASP A 3 43.01 -34.34 -46.32
C ASP A 3 42.31 -32.98 -46.29
N SER A 4 41.65 -32.61 -47.38
CA SER A 4 40.85 -31.42 -47.51
C SER A 4 39.45 -31.69 -47.03
N ALA A 5 39.04 -31.12 -45.87
CA ALA A 5 37.70 -31.13 -45.39
C ALA A 5 36.74 -30.51 -46.45
N PRO A 6 35.53 -31.06 -46.64
CA PRO A 6 34.55 -30.51 -47.58
C PRO A 6 34.05 -29.16 -47.11
N PRO A 7 33.70 -28.23 -48.02
CA PRO A 7 33.17 -26.93 -47.65
C PRO A 7 31.85 -27.07 -46.89
N ALA A 8 31.67 -26.32 -45.80
CA ALA A 8 30.44 -26.26 -45.03
C ALA A 8 29.30 -25.79 -45.95
N GLU A 9 28.22 -26.60 -46.01
CA GLU A 9 26.98 -26.20 -46.67
C GLU A 9 26.47 -24.88 -46.07
N PRO A 10 25.95 -23.96 -46.88
CA PRO A 10 25.36 -22.72 -46.36
C PRO A 10 24.14 -23.10 -45.53
N VAL A 11 24.13 -22.63 -44.27
CA VAL A 11 22.98 -22.73 -43.38
C VAL A 11 21.78 -22.10 -44.11
N GLU A 12 20.82 -22.91 -44.50
CA GLU A 12 19.56 -22.44 -45.09
C GLU A 12 18.98 -21.39 -44.14
N GLU A 13 18.94 -20.17 -44.63
CA GLU A 13 18.23 -19.06 -43.98
C GLU A 13 16.77 -19.52 -43.84
N PHE A 14 16.37 -19.87 -42.65
CA PHE A 14 14.95 -20.19 -42.33
C PHE A 14 14.14 -19.00 -42.86
N SER A 15 13.61 -19.13 -44.05
CA SER A 15 12.73 -18.15 -44.68
C SER A 15 11.58 -17.92 -43.73
N ARG A 16 11.46 -16.69 -43.22
CA ARG A 16 10.33 -16.24 -42.40
C ARG A 16 9.06 -16.65 -43.17
N GLY A 17 8.35 -17.67 -42.67
CA GLY A 17 7.12 -18.14 -43.30
C GLY A 17 6.19 -16.95 -43.56
N PRO A 18 5.26 -17.07 -44.55
CA PRO A 18 4.43 -15.95 -44.94
C PRO A 18 3.80 -15.28 -43.74
N ALA A 19 3.99 -13.97 -43.62
CA ALA A 19 3.51 -13.18 -42.48
C ALA A 19 2.04 -13.54 -42.24
N TRP A 20 1.76 -14.07 -41.06
CA TRP A 20 0.42 -14.50 -40.66
C TRP A 20 -0.61 -13.41 -40.98
N ARG A 21 -1.57 -13.69 -41.83
CA ARG A 21 -2.70 -12.80 -42.16
C ARG A 21 -3.98 -13.38 -41.60
N PRO A 22 -4.77 -12.59 -40.86
CA PRO A 22 -6.05 -13.08 -40.37
C PRO A 22 -6.94 -13.51 -41.53
N SER A 23 -7.64 -14.63 -41.37
CA SER A 23 -8.65 -15.08 -42.37
C SER A 23 -9.81 -14.09 -42.46
N ALA A 24 -10.56 -14.10 -43.58
CA ALA A 24 -11.71 -13.22 -43.76
C ALA A 24 -12.71 -13.32 -42.60
N VAL A 25 -12.96 -14.54 -42.11
CA VAL A 25 -13.82 -14.79 -40.92
C VAL A 25 -13.25 -14.19 -39.64
N GLN A 26 -11.93 -14.24 -39.48
CA GLN A 26 -11.28 -13.60 -38.31
C GLN A 26 -11.37 -12.07 -38.36
N LEU A 27 -11.19 -11.49 -39.54
CA LEU A 27 -11.35 -10.04 -39.74
C LEU A 27 -12.78 -9.58 -39.45
N GLU A 28 -13.78 -10.34 -39.89
CA GLU A 28 -15.19 -10.05 -39.61
C GLU A 28 -15.51 -10.17 -38.12
N ARG A 29 -15.04 -11.23 -37.47
CA ARG A 29 -15.15 -11.37 -35.99
C ARG A 29 -14.46 -10.24 -35.23
N MET A 30 -13.29 -9.78 -35.68
CA MET A 30 -12.60 -8.63 -35.07
C MET A 30 -13.37 -7.32 -35.26
N ARG A 31 -13.94 -7.09 -36.46
CA ARG A 31 -14.81 -5.93 -36.75
C ARG A 31 -16.05 -5.95 -35.85
N TYR A 32 -16.74 -7.09 -35.77
CA TYR A 32 -17.91 -7.24 -34.92
C TYR A 32 -17.60 -7.02 -33.44
N ARG A 33 -16.50 -7.62 -32.93
CA ARG A 33 -16.04 -7.39 -31.55
C ARG A 33 -15.73 -5.94 -31.30
N ARG A 34 -15.03 -5.26 -32.21
CA ARG A 34 -14.69 -3.84 -32.11
C ARG A 34 -15.93 -2.96 -32.09
N GLN A 35 -16.89 -3.18 -32.99
CA GLN A 35 -18.15 -2.45 -33.01
C GLN A 35 -18.97 -2.67 -31.74
N ARG A 36 -19.05 -3.91 -31.26
CA ARG A 36 -19.74 -4.25 -30.01
C ARG A 36 -19.03 -3.61 -28.79
N SER A 37 -17.71 -3.64 -28.74
CA SER A 37 -16.91 -3.00 -27.71
C SER A 37 -17.10 -1.47 -27.70
N THR A 38 -17.04 -0.84 -28.89
CA THR A 38 -17.27 0.61 -29.01
C THR A 38 -18.69 1.00 -28.58
N ARG A 39 -19.70 0.26 -29.03
CA ARG A 39 -21.09 0.49 -28.60
C ARG A 39 -21.28 0.30 -27.09
N SER A 40 -20.71 -0.77 -26.53
CA SER A 40 -20.74 -1.01 -25.08
C SER A 40 -20.04 0.10 -24.29
N MET A 41 -18.90 0.58 -24.78
CA MET A 41 -18.17 1.69 -24.17
C MET A 41 -18.97 3.00 -24.23
N ILE A 42 -19.60 3.32 -25.37
CA ILE A 42 -20.46 4.51 -25.49
C ILE A 42 -21.66 4.41 -24.52
N ILE A 43 -22.33 3.27 -24.47
CA ILE A 43 -23.44 3.06 -23.53
C ILE A 43 -22.95 3.21 -22.08
N ALA A 44 -21.79 2.65 -21.72
CA ALA A 44 -21.22 2.79 -20.38
C ALA A 44 -20.90 4.26 -20.04
N ILE A 45 -20.29 5.00 -20.98
CA ILE A 45 -19.99 6.42 -20.78
C ILE A 45 -21.29 7.21 -20.64
N VAL A 46 -22.25 7.04 -21.55
CA VAL A 46 -23.52 7.76 -21.51
C VAL A 46 -24.29 7.46 -20.23
N SER A 47 -24.42 6.18 -19.85
CA SER A 47 -25.09 5.80 -18.61
C SER A 47 -24.39 6.40 -17.39
N THR A 48 -23.05 6.38 -17.33
CA THR A 48 -22.28 7.00 -16.26
C THR A 48 -22.52 8.50 -16.19
N VAL A 49 -22.46 9.20 -17.33
CA VAL A 49 -22.73 10.64 -17.40
C VAL A 49 -24.15 10.97 -16.97
N VAL A 50 -25.15 10.20 -17.43
CA VAL A 50 -26.57 10.39 -17.05
C VAL A 50 -26.76 10.18 -15.54
N VAL A 51 -26.17 9.12 -14.97
CA VAL A 51 -26.26 8.87 -13.53
C VAL A 51 -25.58 10.01 -12.74
N ILE A 52 -24.35 10.38 -13.12
CA ILE A 52 -23.63 11.47 -12.44
C ILE A 52 -24.40 12.78 -12.54
N ALA A 53 -24.89 13.15 -13.74
CA ALA A 53 -25.70 14.34 -13.96
C ALA A 53 -26.98 14.29 -13.14
N GLY A 54 -27.69 13.17 -13.11
CA GLY A 54 -28.89 12.98 -12.29
C GLY A 54 -28.63 13.16 -10.80
N VAL A 55 -27.52 12.61 -10.28
CA VAL A 55 -27.11 12.80 -8.88
C VAL A 55 -26.78 14.27 -8.60
N ILE A 56 -25.96 14.89 -9.47
CA ILE A 56 -25.59 16.31 -9.30
C ILE A 56 -26.84 17.20 -9.32
N ILE A 57 -27.70 17.06 -10.33
CA ILE A 57 -28.95 17.84 -10.43
C ILE A 57 -29.84 17.56 -9.21
N GLY A 58 -30.03 16.29 -8.83
CA GLY A 58 -30.83 15.92 -7.69
C GLY A 58 -30.36 16.57 -6.38
N VAL A 59 -29.06 16.54 -6.12
CA VAL A 59 -28.43 17.13 -4.92
C VAL A 59 -28.48 18.65 -4.96
N THR A 60 -28.08 19.27 -6.10
CA THR A 60 -27.99 20.74 -6.21
C THR A 60 -29.36 21.44 -6.31
N SER A 61 -30.42 20.72 -6.71
CA SER A 61 -31.79 21.23 -6.75
C SER A 61 -32.50 21.21 -5.40
N THR A 62 -31.87 20.61 -4.37
CA THR A 62 -32.49 20.59 -3.03
C THR A 62 -32.44 21.97 -2.37
N PRO A 63 -33.49 22.36 -1.60
CA PRO A 63 -33.49 23.64 -0.87
C PRO A 63 -32.34 23.77 0.15
N GLY A 64 -31.76 22.65 0.57
CA GLY A 64 -30.64 22.61 1.51
C GLY A 64 -29.25 22.83 0.87
N TRP A 65 -29.14 22.79 -0.46
CA TRP A 65 -27.85 22.88 -1.14
C TRP A 65 -27.04 24.15 -0.82
N PRO A 66 -27.63 25.38 -0.77
CA PRO A 66 -26.86 26.55 -0.38
C PRO A 66 -26.27 26.44 1.03
N ARG A 67 -26.95 25.78 1.97
CA ARG A 67 -26.42 25.52 3.30
C ARG A 67 -25.26 24.56 3.27
N VAL A 68 -25.32 23.51 2.45
CA VAL A 68 -24.19 22.56 2.26
C VAL A 68 -22.98 23.29 1.69
N GLN A 69 -23.18 24.14 0.68
CA GLN A 69 -22.07 24.92 0.12
C GLN A 69 -21.41 25.82 1.16
N GLN A 70 -22.19 26.55 1.94
CA GLN A 70 -21.66 27.47 2.98
C GLN A 70 -20.97 26.70 4.11
N THR A 71 -21.46 25.52 4.46
CA THR A 71 -20.95 24.75 5.62
C THR A 71 -19.75 23.88 5.28
N PHE A 72 -19.65 23.35 4.05
CA PHE A 72 -18.63 22.36 3.67
C PHE A 72 -17.68 22.85 2.56
N PHE A 73 -18.07 23.90 1.81
CA PHE A 73 -17.34 24.34 0.63
C PHE A 73 -17.18 25.88 0.61
N ASP A 74 -16.98 26.49 1.77
CA ASP A 74 -16.71 27.93 1.89
C ASP A 74 -15.27 28.22 1.43
N PRO A 75 -15.04 28.99 0.34
CA PRO A 75 -13.71 29.25 -0.18
C PRO A 75 -12.84 30.08 0.77
N VAL A 76 -13.43 30.98 1.53
CA VAL A 76 -12.71 31.85 2.49
C VAL A 76 -12.20 30.98 3.62
N LYS A 77 -13.06 30.17 4.23
CA LYS A 77 -12.68 29.21 5.27
C LYS A 77 -11.67 28.17 4.80
N ALA A 78 -11.76 27.74 3.54
CA ALA A 78 -10.77 26.84 2.96
C ALA A 78 -9.36 27.45 2.90
N LEU A 79 -9.27 28.72 2.48
CA LEU A 79 -7.99 29.43 2.40
C LEU A 79 -7.41 29.72 3.79
N ASP A 80 -8.25 30.09 4.75
CA ASP A 80 -7.84 30.37 6.13
C ASP A 80 -7.33 29.11 6.85
N ALA A 81 -8.01 27.98 6.67
CA ALA A 81 -7.65 26.70 7.28
C ALA A 81 -6.43 26.03 6.62
N LEU A 82 -6.19 26.27 5.33
CA LEU A 82 -5.16 25.58 4.55
C LEU A 82 -3.78 25.60 5.19
N PRO A 83 -3.20 26.74 5.65
CA PRO A 83 -1.85 26.75 6.22
C PRO A 83 -1.75 25.96 7.52
N VAL A 84 -2.76 26.02 8.38
CA VAL A 84 -2.77 25.35 9.67
C VAL A 84 -2.91 23.84 9.50
N VAL A 85 -3.85 23.40 8.63
CA VAL A 85 -4.06 22.01 8.30
C VAL A 85 -2.85 21.42 7.57
N ALA A 86 -2.21 22.18 6.67
CA ALA A 86 -1.00 21.74 5.98
C ALA A 86 0.19 21.57 6.94
N ALA A 87 0.34 22.47 7.93
CA ALA A 87 1.34 22.32 8.99
C ALA A 87 1.10 21.06 9.83
N GLY A 88 -0.16 20.76 10.15
CA GLY A 88 -0.56 19.51 10.81
C GLY A 88 -0.26 18.27 9.93
N LEU A 89 -0.53 18.33 8.62
CA LEU A 89 -0.18 17.25 7.69
C LEU A 89 1.33 16.99 7.64
N TRP A 90 2.14 18.04 7.74
CA TRP A 90 3.59 17.86 7.82
C TRP A 90 4.01 17.06 9.07
N LEU A 91 3.32 17.21 10.19
CA LEU A 91 3.52 16.37 11.37
C LEU A 91 3.16 14.89 11.06
N ASN A 92 2.00 14.65 10.41
CA ASN A 92 1.61 13.30 9.99
C ASN A 92 2.67 12.64 9.08
N ILE A 93 3.23 13.39 8.12
CA ILE A 93 4.31 12.91 7.24
C ILE A 93 5.56 12.54 8.05
N ARG A 94 5.96 13.37 9.00
CA ARG A 94 7.11 13.04 9.86
C ARG A 94 6.86 11.79 10.69
N VAL A 95 5.70 11.69 11.34
CA VAL A 95 5.31 10.49 12.10
C VAL A 95 5.30 9.26 11.20
N MET A 96 4.73 9.34 10.00
CA MET A 96 4.72 8.25 9.02
C MET A 96 6.14 7.79 8.66
N ILE A 97 7.06 8.72 8.37
CA ILE A 97 8.44 8.39 7.97
C ILE A 97 9.19 7.73 9.12
N PHE A 98 9.20 8.36 10.31
CA PHE A 98 9.92 7.82 11.47
C PHE A 98 9.35 6.48 11.92
N SER A 99 8.03 6.38 12.03
CA SER A 99 7.37 5.10 12.36
C SER A 99 7.61 4.05 11.27
N GLY A 100 7.54 4.42 9.99
CA GLY A 100 7.77 3.51 8.87
C GLY A 100 9.16 2.87 8.89
N ILE A 101 10.21 3.64 9.20
CA ILE A 101 11.57 3.11 9.35
C ILE A 101 11.64 2.09 10.50
N LEU A 102 11.08 2.44 11.65
CA LEU A 102 11.06 1.55 12.82
C LEU A 102 10.22 0.29 12.56
N ILE A 103 9.08 0.43 11.88
CA ILE A 103 8.21 -0.69 11.50
C ILE A 103 8.97 -1.69 10.62
N LEU A 104 9.73 -1.23 9.63
CA LEU A 104 10.53 -2.11 8.78
C LEU A 104 11.60 -2.85 9.57
N ILE A 105 12.29 -2.15 10.49
CA ILE A 105 13.34 -2.74 11.34
C ILE A 105 12.73 -3.80 12.28
N PHE A 106 11.72 -3.42 13.06
CA PHE A 106 11.09 -4.34 14.03
C PHE A 106 10.33 -5.47 13.33
N GLY A 107 9.62 -5.18 12.23
CA GLY A 107 8.95 -6.19 11.43
C GLY A 107 9.92 -7.24 10.88
N LEU A 108 11.09 -6.81 10.39
CA LEU A 108 12.14 -7.73 9.94
C LEU A 108 12.70 -8.56 11.10
N ILE A 109 12.99 -7.95 12.25
CA ILE A 109 13.46 -8.67 13.45
C ILE A 109 12.46 -9.74 13.86
N ILE A 110 11.17 -9.40 13.97
CA ILE A 110 10.11 -10.34 14.35
C ILE A 110 9.99 -11.46 13.32
N ALA A 111 10.04 -11.15 12.02
CA ALA A 111 10.01 -12.14 10.96
C ALA A 111 11.19 -13.13 11.06
N VAL A 112 12.40 -12.62 11.30
CA VAL A 112 13.60 -13.43 11.50
C VAL A 112 13.44 -14.33 12.74
N LEU A 113 12.99 -13.80 13.87
CA LEU A 113 12.74 -14.58 15.09
C LEU A 113 11.76 -15.74 14.83
N ARG A 114 10.71 -15.52 14.03
CA ARG A 114 9.74 -16.56 13.67
C ARG A 114 10.30 -17.65 12.74
N THR A 115 11.38 -17.36 12.00
CA THR A 115 12.01 -18.32 11.08
C THR A 115 13.14 -19.15 11.72
N LEU A 116 13.55 -18.83 12.94
CA LEU A 116 14.60 -19.57 13.67
C LEU A 116 14.24 -21.05 13.82
N ARG A 117 15.21 -21.94 13.64
CA ARG A 117 15.03 -23.39 13.73
C ARG A 117 15.71 -23.96 14.97
N GLY A 118 15.18 -25.09 15.44
CA GLY A 118 15.70 -25.80 16.61
C GLY A 118 14.91 -25.55 17.91
N PRO A 119 14.99 -26.48 18.87
CA PRO A 119 14.21 -26.40 20.11
C PRO A 119 14.67 -25.25 21.02
N VAL A 120 15.94 -24.88 21.00
CA VAL A 120 16.52 -23.81 21.81
C VAL A 120 15.88 -22.44 21.49
N PHE A 121 15.44 -22.22 20.26
CA PHE A 121 14.82 -20.97 19.83
C PHE A 121 13.29 -20.97 19.97
N PHE A 122 12.71 -22.03 20.56
CA PHE A 122 11.26 -22.13 20.75
C PHE A 122 10.67 -20.93 21.53
N PRO A 123 11.25 -20.48 22.65
CA PRO A 123 10.71 -19.34 23.40
C PRO A 123 10.66 -18.05 22.57
N LEU A 124 11.70 -17.77 21.77
CA LEU A 124 11.75 -16.58 20.91
C LEU A 124 10.71 -16.64 19.78
N ARG A 125 10.53 -17.83 19.19
CA ARG A 125 9.48 -18.03 18.18
C ARG A 125 8.08 -17.87 18.78
N ALA A 126 7.85 -18.45 19.96
CA ALA A 126 6.57 -18.36 20.66
C ALA A 126 6.24 -16.89 21.02
N PHE A 127 7.23 -16.16 21.53
CA PHE A 127 7.10 -14.73 21.80
C PHE A 127 6.76 -13.94 20.53
N ALA A 128 7.52 -14.14 19.45
CA ALA A 128 7.30 -13.43 18.18
C ALA A 128 5.95 -13.79 17.53
N ALA A 129 5.50 -15.03 17.68
CA ALA A 129 4.17 -15.45 17.23
C ALA A 129 3.07 -14.79 18.07
N GLY A 130 3.14 -14.87 19.40
CA GLY A 130 2.20 -14.24 20.31
C GLY A 130 2.12 -12.72 20.12
N TYR A 131 3.27 -12.05 19.94
CA TYR A 131 3.33 -10.64 19.60
C TYR A 131 2.53 -10.34 18.31
N THR A 132 2.80 -11.13 17.26
CA THR A 132 2.12 -10.92 15.96
C THR A 132 0.62 -11.14 16.09
N ASP A 133 0.19 -12.18 16.80
CA ASP A 133 -1.22 -12.52 16.97
C ASP A 133 -1.96 -11.45 17.78
N VAL A 134 -1.35 -10.95 18.87
CA VAL A 134 -1.92 -9.90 19.72
C VAL A 134 -2.07 -8.60 18.95
N PHE A 135 -0.99 -8.06 18.36
CA PHE A 135 -1.05 -6.74 17.71
C PHE A 135 -1.79 -6.73 16.38
N ARG A 136 -1.95 -7.86 15.72
CA ARG A 136 -2.86 -7.98 14.56
C ARG A 136 -4.32 -8.20 14.96
N GLY A 137 -4.56 -8.70 16.15
CA GLY A 137 -5.91 -8.91 16.69
C GLY A 137 -6.50 -7.68 17.38
N LEU A 138 -5.67 -6.72 17.80
CA LEU A 138 -6.13 -5.51 18.46
C LEU A 138 -6.45 -4.41 17.45
N PRO A 139 -7.57 -3.66 17.63
CA PRO A 139 -7.81 -2.44 16.87
C PRO A 139 -6.70 -1.41 17.13
N LEU A 140 -6.14 -0.83 16.07
CA LEU A 140 -5.06 0.17 16.18
C LEU A 140 -5.44 1.33 17.12
N LEU A 141 -6.67 1.84 17.01
CA LEU A 141 -7.15 2.93 17.84
C LEU A 141 -7.11 2.58 19.35
N LEU A 142 -7.41 1.32 19.70
CA LEU A 142 -7.29 0.84 21.08
C LEU A 142 -5.85 0.87 21.56
N VAL A 143 -4.90 0.45 20.73
CA VAL A 143 -3.46 0.49 21.06
C VAL A 143 -2.99 1.93 21.24
N ILE A 144 -3.47 2.87 20.39
CA ILE A 144 -3.19 4.30 20.52
C ILE A 144 -3.70 4.83 21.86
N PHE A 145 -4.91 4.48 22.28
CA PHE A 145 -5.45 4.92 23.59
C PHE A 145 -4.67 4.32 24.77
N LEU A 146 -4.37 3.03 24.71
CA LEU A 146 -3.62 2.36 25.78
C LEU A 146 -2.23 2.94 25.97
N LEU A 147 -1.52 3.22 24.89
CA LEU A 147 -0.17 3.79 24.98
C LEU A 147 -0.23 5.32 25.20
N GLY A 148 -1.03 6.03 24.43
CA GLY A 148 -1.06 7.49 24.43
C GLY A 148 -1.63 8.11 25.70
N PHE A 149 -2.59 7.47 26.35
CA PHE A 149 -3.14 7.89 27.64
C PHE A 149 -2.65 7.02 28.79
N GLY A 150 -2.57 5.69 28.59
CA GLY A 150 -2.26 4.76 29.65
C GLY A 150 -0.83 4.94 30.18
N VAL A 151 0.18 5.03 29.31
CA VAL A 151 1.57 5.15 29.75
C VAL A 151 1.85 6.50 30.43
N PRO A 152 1.44 7.66 29.90
CA PRO A 152 1.57 8.94 30.60
C PRO A 152 0.85 8.98 31.95
N ALA A 153 -0.30 8.30 32.08
CA ALA A 153 -1.05 8.23 33.33
C ALA A 153 -0.29 7.53 34.47
N LEU A 154 0.65 6.61 34.14
CA LEU A 154 1.49 5.92 35.13
C LEU A 154 2.55 6.83 35.75
N ARG A 155 2.83 8.01 35.17
CA ARG A 155 3.80 9.02 35.66
C ARG A 155 5.18 8.41 35.98
N LEU A 156 5.62 7.43 35.19
CA LEU A 156 6.90 6.75 35.38
C LEU A 156 8.05 7.69 35.07
N GLN A 157 9.02 7.75 36.00
CA GLN A 157 10.22 8.60 35.83
C GLN A 157 11.03 8.09 34.62
N GLY A 158 11.51 9.03 33.80
CA GLY A 158 12.35 8.73 32.65
C GLY A 158 11.57 8.41 31.36
N LEU A 159 10.25 8.30 31.39
CA LEU A 159 9.44 8.14 30.18
C LEU A 159 8.92 9.51 29.70
N PRO A 160 8.93 9.75 28.37
CA PRO A 160 8.39 10.98 27.81
C PRO A 160 6.87 11.04 28.01
N SER A 161 6.34 12.25 28.25
CA SER A 161 4.90 12.50 28.32
C SER A 161 4.30 12.93 26.96
N ASP A 162 5.12 13.04 25.92
CA ASP A 162 4.70 13.51 24.60
C ASP A 162 3.79 12.48 23.90
N ALA A 163 2.57 12.92 23.60
CA ALA A 163 1.56 12.09 22.93
C ALA A 163 1.98 11.64 21.52
N VAL A 164 2.81 12.43 20.81
CA VAL A 164 3.33 12.06 19.49
C VAL A 164 4.20 10.80 19.58
N ILE A 165 5.02 10.70 20.62
CA ILE A 165 5.90 9.54 20.84
C ILE A 165 5.06 8.27 21.07
N TRP A 166 4.06 8.36 21.92
CA TRP A 166 3.23 7.18 22.25
C TRP A 166 2.26 6.80 21.11
N GLY A 167 1.73 7.80 20.39
CA GLY A 167 0.97 7.56 19.16
C GLY A 167 1.83 6.89 18.09
N GLY A 168 3.04 7.38 17.88
CA GLY A 168 4.03 6.76 16.98
C GLY A 168 4.42 5.35 17.42
N ALA A 169 4.62 5.12 18.73
CA ALA A 169 4.91 3.79 19.28
C ALA A 169 3.76 2.81 19.02
N ALA A 170 2.50 3.25 19.17
CA ALA A 170 1.34 2.43 18.85
C ALA A 170 1.31 2.00 17.36
N LEU A 171 1.60 2.93 16.45
CA LEU A 171 1.75 2.64 15.03
C LEU A 171 2.88 1.62 14.79
N VAL A 172 4.06 1.84 15.42
CA VAL A 172 5.21 0.94 15.28
C VAL A 172 4.87 -0.46 15.77
N LEU A 173 4.30 -0.62 16.96
CA LEU A 173 3.97 -1.94 17.50
C LEU A 173 2.95 -2.67 16.63
N THR A 174 1.88 -1.99 16.22
CA THR A 174 0.82 -2.61 15.43
C THR A 174 1.30 -2.96 14.02
N TYR A 175 1.90 -2.01 13.31
CA TYR A 175 2.34 -2.23 11.93
C TYR A 175 3.55 -3.17 11.82
N SER A 176 4.43 -3.24 12.83
CA SER A 176 5.51 -4.23 12.83
C SER A 176 5.00 -5.66 12.84
N ALA A 177 3.85 -5.92 13.46
CA ALA A 177 3.22 -7.24 13.43
C ALA A 177 2.69 -7.60 12.02
N TYR A 178 2.09 -6.64 11.31
CA TYR A 178 1.64 -6.83 9.91
C TYR A 178 2.84 -7.03 8.98
N VAL A 179 3.85 -6.17 9.06
CA VAL A 179 5.05 -6.22 8.23
C VAL A 179 5.86 -7.49 8.48
N ALA A 180 5.92 -7.98 9.73
CA ALA A 180 6.55 -9.27 10.05
C ALA A 180 5.87 -10.43 9.32
N GLU A 181 4.56 -10.40 9.22
CA GLU A 181 3.79 -11.42 8.49
C GLU A 181 4.01 -11.32 6.98
N VAL A 182 4.09 -10.09 6.43
CA VAL A 182 4.43 -9.85 5.02
C VAL A 182 5.81 -10.45 4.69
N PHE A 183 6.83 -10.19 5.52
CA PHE A 183 8.15 -10.76 5.33
C PHE A 183 8.14 -12.30 5.40
N ARG A 184 7.45 -12.87 6.41
CA ARG A 184 7.31 -14.31 6.56
C ARG A 184 6.64 -14.95 5.35
N ALA A 185 5.49 -14.41 4.94
CA ALA A 185 4.75 -14.89 3.78
C ALA A 185 5.56 -14.79 2.49
N GLY A 186 6.33 -13.71 2.31
CA GLY A 186 7.23 -13.55 1.18
C GLY A 186 8.30 -14.63 1.10
N ILE A 187 8.94 -14.96 2.23
CA ILE A 187 9.95 -16.02 2.30
C ILE A 187 9.30 -17.40 2.05
N GLU A 188 8.15 -17.68 2.65
CA GLU A 188 7.44 -18.96 2.50
C GLU A 188 6.84 -19.15 1.10
N SER A 189 6.52 -18.07 0.39
CA SER A 189 5.97 -18.12 -0.97
C SER A 189 6.94 -18.71 -2.00
N ILE A 190 8.25 -18.81 -1.69
CA ILE A 190 9.24 -19.39 -2.62
C ILE A 190 9.07 -20.90 -2.65
N HIS A 191 8.75 -21.41 -3.84
CA HIS A 191 8.42 -22.82 -4.04
C HIS A 191 9.51 -23.76 -3.51
N PRO A 192 9.17 -24.86 -2.82
CA PRO A 192 10.15 -25.80 -2.24
C PRO A 192 11.15 -26.36 -3.26
N SER A 193 10.75 -26.51 -4.54
CA SER A 193 11.63 -26.97 -5.61
C SER A 193 12.83 -26.06 -5.83
N GLN A 194 12.68 -24.73 -5.68
CA GLN A 194 13.78 -23.78 -5.81
C GLN A 194 14.86 -24.03 -4.74
N ARG A 195 14.42 -24.33 -3.51
CA ARG A 195 15.30 -24.67 -2.40
C ARG A 195 15.94 -26.07 -2.59
N ALA A 196 15.18 -27.03 -3.17
CA ALA A 196 15.68 -28.37 -3.48
C ALA A 196 16.74 -28.30 -4.58
N ALA A 197 16.49 -27.57 -5.68
CA ALA A 197 17.42 -27.38 -6.76
C ALA A 197 18.73 -26.70 -6.30
N ALA A 198 18.63 -25.67 -5.45
CA ALA A 198 19.82 -25.03 -4.88
C ALA A 198 20.68 -26.02 -4.06
N ARG A 199 20.05 -26.89 -3.28
CA ARG A 199 20.76 -27.94 -2.51
C ARG A 199 21.38 -29.01 -3.41
N SER A 200 20.71 -29.39 -4.49
CA SER A 200 21.27 -30.33 -5.47
C SER A 200 22.52 -29.77 -6.15
N LEU A 201 22.67 -28.43 -6.23
CA LEU A 201 23.87 -27.75 -6.70
C LEU A 201 24.94 -27.58 -5.59
N GLY A 202 24.76 -28.20 -4.43
CA GLY A 202 25.71 -28.14 -3.31
C GLY A 202 25.62 -26.87 -2.46
N LEU A 203 24.62 -25.99 -2.66
CA LEU A 203 24.48 -24.79 -1.86
C LEU A 203 24.03 -25.13 -0.43
N GLY A 204 24.78 -24.66 0.56
CA GLY A 204 24.38 -24.73 1.97
C GLY A 204 23.14 -23.88 2.26
N TYR A 205 22.53 -24.04 3.44
CA TYR A 205 21.32 -23.31 3.83
C TYR A 205 21.44 -21.79 3.71
N GLY A 206 22.54 -21.23 4.24
CA GLY A 206 22.81 -19.78 4.17
C GLY A 206 22.97 -19.27 2.73
N GLN A 207 23.67 -20.04 1.90
CA GLN A 207 23.86 -19.71 0.48
C GLN A 207 22.53 -19.80 -0.28
N THR A 208 21.74 -20.86 -0.06
CA THR A 208 20.39 -21.00 -0.63
C THR A 208 19.51 -19.81 -0.23
N MET A 209 19.53 -19.41 1.05
CA MET A 209 18.76 -18.26 1.53
C MET A 209 19.22 -16.98 0.84
N ARG A 210 20.53 -16.71 0.80
CA ARG A 210 21.10 -15.46 0.29
C ARG A 210 20.96 -15.31 -1.23
N PHE A 211 21.24 -16.39 -1.99
CA PHE A 211 21.31 -16.29 -3.44
C PHE A 211 20.05 -16.69 -4.20
N VAL A 212 19.17 -17.49 -3.56
CA VAL A 212 17.95 -18.00 -4.22
C VAL A 212 16.68 -17.47 -3.59
N VAL A 213 16.55 -17.57 -2.26
CA VAL A 213 15.29 -17.25 -1.57
C VAL A 213 15.12 -15.74 -1.38
N LEU A 214 16.10 -15.07 -0.76
CA LEU A 214 15.99 -13.64 -0.42
C LEU A 214 15.76 -12.74 -1.64
N PRO A 215 16.47 -12.88 -2.78
CA PRO A 215 16.24 -12.00 -3.93
C PRO A 215 14.83 -12.13 -4.50
N GLN A 216 14.26 -13.33 -4.46
CA GLN A 216 12.90 -13.57 -4.91
C GLN A 216 11.87 -13.09 -3.86
N ALA A 217 12.12 -13.35 -2.56
CA ALA A 217 11.25 -12.93 -1.47
C ALA A 217 11.12 -11.39 -1.43
N VAL A 218 12.25 -10.64 -1.56
CA VAL A 218 12.22 -9.18 -1.57
C VAL A 218 11.29 -8.64 -2.66
N ARG A 219 11.36 -9.20 -3.88
CA ARG A 219 10.45 -8.80 -4.96
C ARG A 219 8.98 -9.05 -4.62
N ARG A 220 8.67 -10.07 -3.82
CA ARG A 220 7.30 -10.43 -3.44
C ARG A 220 6.76 -9.64 -2.27
N VAL A 221 7.62 -9.14 -1.38
CA VAL A 221 7.19 -8.36 -0.21
C VAL A 221 7.05 -6.87 -0.50
N VAL A 222 7.76 -6.34 -1.51
CA VAL A 222 7.73 -4.89 -1.81
C VAL A 222 6.32 -4.38 -2.12
N PRO A 223 5.48 -5.00 -2.97
CA PRO A 223 4.13 -4.51 -3.22
C PRO A 223 3.24 -4.43 -1.96
N PRO A 224 3.12 -5.49 -1.13
CA PRO A 224 2.34 -5.38 0.11
C PRO A 224 2.92 -4.38 1.10
N LEU A 225 4.25 -4.24 1.23
CA LEU A 225 4.86 -3.21 2.09
C LEU A 225 4.52 -1.79 1.65
N LEU A 226 4.45 -1.54 0.34
CA LEU A 226 4.03 -0.24 -0.19
C LEU A 226 2.53 0.02 0.09
N ASN A 227 1.68 -1.00 0.06
CA ASN A 227 0.28 -0.89 0.49
C ASN A 227 0.17 -0.58 1.98
N ASP A 228 0.98 -1.22 2.82
CA ASP A 228 1.05 -0.92 4.24
C ASP A 228 1.52 0.52 4.49
N LEU A 229 2.45 1.05 3.69
CA LEU A 229 2.88 2.46 3.75
C LEU A 229 1.75 3.43 3.41
N VAL A 230 0.92 3.11 2.39
CA VAL A 230 -0.29 3.90 2.05
C VAL A 230 -1.30 3.88 3.19
N SER A 231 -1.45 2.74 3.87
CA SER A 231 -2.32 2.62 5.06
C SER A 231 -1.76 3.39 6.24
N LEU A 232 -0.46 3.25 6.53
CA LEU A 232 0.24 3.97 7.60
C LEU A 232 0.11 5.50 7.43
N GLN A 233 0.17 5.99 6.18
CA GLN A 233 0.00 7.41 5.88
C GLN A 233 -1.36 7.93 6.36
N LYS A 234 -2.44 7.17 6.12
CA LYS A 234 -3.80 7.54 6.59
C LYS A 234 -3.94 7.37 8.10
N ASP A 235 -3.41 6.27 8.62
CA ASP A 235 -3.53 5.92 10.03
C ASP A 235 -2.66 6.81 10.94
N SER A 236 -1.65 7.51 10.37
CA SER A 236 -0.93 8.55 11.11
C SER A 236 -1.85 9.67 11.62
N GLY A 237 -2.99 9.91 10.96
CA GLY A 237 -4.00 10.86 11.41
C GLY A 237 -4.78 10.40 12.66
N LEU A 238 -4.71 9.12 13.04
CA LEU A 238 -5.38 8.64 14.26
C LEU A 238 -4.74 9.19 15.55
N ILE A 239 -3.50 9.69 15.50
CA ILE A 239 -2.85 10.33 16.66
C ILE A 239 -3.56 11.60 17.13
N ALA A 240 -4.40 12.20 16.27
CA ALA A 240 -5.26 13.34 16.60
C ALA A 240 -6.10 13.11 17.87
N VAL A 241 -6.53 11.85 18.10
CA VAL A 241 -7.35 11.49 19.28
C VAL A 241 -6.64 11.71 20.61
N LEU A 242 -5.30 11.77 20.59
CA LEU A 242 -4.46 12.07 21.77
C LEU A 242 -4.31 13.57 22.02
N GLY A 243 -4.97 14.42 21.22
CA GLY A 243 -4.86 15.88 21.32
C GLY A 243 -3.66 16.45 20.56
N VAL A 244 -2.91 15.64 19.83
CA VAL A 244 -1.80 16.08 18.97
C VAL A 244 -2.37 16.95 17.83
N ILE A 245 -1.82 18.15 17.64
CA ILE A 245 -2.26 19.07 16.58
C ILE A 245 -1.64 18.61 15.25
N ASP A 246 -2.23 17.56 14.70
CA ASP A 246 -2.01 17.08 13.34
C ASP A 246 -3.04 17.69 12.38
N ALA A 247 -3.09 17.23 11.12
CA ALA A 247 -4.04 17.78 10.13
C ALA A 247 -5.51 17.62 10.54
N ILE A 248 -5.88 16.49 11.15
CA ILE A 248 -7.27 16.23 11.56
C ILE A 248 -7.64 17.09 12.78
N ARG A 249 -6.74 17.16 13.77
CA ARG A 249 -6.98 17.98 14.96
C ARG A 249 -6.98 19.47 14.63
N ALA A 250 -6.10 19.92 13.75
CA ALA A 250 -6.08 21.29 13.24
C ALA A 250 -7.44 21.64 12.59
N ALA A 251 -7.94 20.79 11.70
CA ALA A 251 -9.26 20.97 11.08
C ALA A 251 -10.39 20.95 12.12
N GLN A 252 -10.30 20.12 13.15
CA GLN A 252 -11.27 20.05 14.24
C GLN A 252 -11.31 21.37 15.05
N ILE A 253 -10.15 21.93 15.36
CA ILE A 253 -10.05 23.20 16.10
C ILE A 253 -10.69 24.35 15.30
N GLU A 254 -10.34 24.45 14.01
CA GLU A 254 -10.92 25.45 13.12
C GLU A 254 -12.44 25.30 12.99
N THR A 255 -12.92 24.07 12.80
CA THR A 255 -14.37 23.77 12.72
C THR A 255 -15.11 24.13 14.01
N ALA A 256 -14.47 23.98 15.17
CA ALA A 256 -15.12 24.26 16.46
C ALA A 256 -15.38 25.76 16.70
N THR A 257 -14.77 26.68 15.95
CA THR A 257 -14.94 28.11 16.12
C THR A 257 -16.32 28.61 15.66
N ASP A 258 -16.86 28.04 14.57
CA ASP A 258 -18.09 28.52 13.96
C ASP A 258 -18.96 27.41 13.34
N PHE A 259 -18.65 26.14 13.63
CA PHE A 259 -19.31 24.94 13.11
C PHE A 259 -19.30 24.85 11.58
N ASN A 260 -18.28 25.44 10.92
CA ASN A 260 -18.05 25.29 9.50
C ASN A 260 -17.15 24.08 9.25
N PHE A 261 -17.60 23.10 8.45
CA PHE A 261 -16.91 21.84 8.21
C PHE A 261 -15.93 21.91 7.02
N THR A 262 -15.76 23.06 6.38
CA THR A 262 -14.79 23.25 5.29
C THR A 262 -13.36 22.86 5.67
N PRO A 263 -12.83 23.13 6.91
CA PRO A 263 -11.50 22.69 7.30
C PRO A 263 -11.29 21.17 7.22
N TYR A 264 -12.32 20.37 7.54
CA TYR A 264 -12.24 18.91 7.35
C TYR A 264 -12.18 18.50 5.88
N VAL A 265 -12.88 19.22 4.99
CA VAL A 265 -12.81 19.00 3.54
C VAL A 265 -11.40 19.32 3.04
N VAL A 266 -10.79 20.41 3.52
CA VAL A 266 -9.39 20.76 3.24
C VAL A 266 -8.44 19.65 3.72
N ALA A 267 -8.59 19.17 4.95
CA ALA A 267 -7.78 18.07 5.47
C ALA A 267 -7.93 16.80 4.60
N GLY A 268 -9.18 16.42 4.28
CA GLY A 268 -9.47 15.30 3.39
C GLY A 268 -8.82 15.46 2.01
N ALA A 269 -8.93 16.65 1.39
CA ALA A 269 -8.31 16.95 0.10
C ALA A 269 -6.77 16.81 0.16
N LEU A 270 -6.12 17.30 1.21
CA LEU A 270 -4.68 17.19 1.41
C LEU A 270 -4.24 15.74 1.63
N PHE A 271 -4.98 14.95 2.44
CA PHE A 271 -4.71 13.51 2.58
C PHE A 271 -4.85 12.77 1.25
N VAL A 272 -5.87 13.07 0.44
CA VAL A 272 -6.08 12.50 -0.90
C VAL A 272 -4.95 12.91 -1.85
N ALA A 273 -4.56 14.18 -1.84
CA ALA A 273 -3.46 14.69 -2.66
C ALA A 273 -2.12 13.99 -2.34
N LEU A 274 -1.89 13.58 -1.09
CA LEU A 274 -0.72 12.79 -0.69
C LEU A 274 -0.88 11.30 -1.01
N THR A 275 -2.08 10.75 -0.79
CA THR A 275 -2.37 9.31 -0.96
C THR A 275 -2.33 8.88 -2.43
N ILE A 276 -2.91 9.68 -3.35
CA ILE A 276 -2.99 9.32 -4.77
C ILE A 276 -1.62 9.10 -5.40
N PRO A 277 -0.63 10.02 -5.29
CA PRO A 277 0.71 9.80 -5.81
C PRO A 277 1.38 8.56 -5.20
N LEU A 278 1.24 8.36 -3.88
CA LEU A 278 1.82 7.21 -3.18
C LEU A 278 1.22 5.89 -3.69
N ALA A 279 -0.10 5.82 -3.86
CA ALA A 279 -0.78 4.66 -4.42
C ALA A 279 -0.38 4.41 -5.88
N ARG A 280 -0.22 5.46 -6.71
CA ARG A 280 0.24 5.32 -8.10
C ARG A 280 1.68 4.79 -8.20
N ILE A 281 2.56 5.23 -7.29
CA ILE A 281 3.92 4.68 -7.18
C ILE A 281 3.85 3.19 -6.81
N THR A 282 3.01 2.82 -5.84
CA THR A 282 2.77 1.43 -5.44
C THR A 282 2.31 0.56 -6.62
N ASP A 283 1.33 1.02 -7.38
CA ASP A 283 0.83 0.34 -8.58
C ASP A 283 1.91 0.20 -9.65
N TRP A 284 2.71 1.24 -9.86
CA TRP A 284 3.78 1.23 -10.86
C TRP A 284 4.90 0.23 -10.48
N VAL A 285 5.32 0.20 -9.22
CA VAL A 285 6.30 -0.77 -8.72
C VAL A 285 5.76 -2.19 -8.85
N SER A 286 4.51 -2.42 -8.46
CA SER A 286 3.85 -3.73 -8.53
C SER A 286 3.80 -4.26 -9.97
N ARG A 287 3.45 -3.40 -10.94
CA ARG A 287 3.46 -3.76 -12.37
C ARG A 287 4.84 -4.11 -12.88
N ARG A 288 5.89 -3.34 -12.51
CA ARG A 288 7.27 -3.64 -12.93
C ARG A 288 7.81 -4.95 -12.40
N GLN A 289 7.30 -5.42 -11.28
CA GLN A 289 7.70 -6.69 -10.67
C GLN A 289 6.90 -7.89 -11.19
N GLY A 290 6.01 -7.69 -12.17
CA GLY A 290 5.18 -8.76 -12.76
C GLY A 290 4.10 -9.28 -11.81
N TRP A 291 3.77 -8.53 -10.77
CA TRP A 291 2.72 -8.87 -9.84
C TRP A 291 1.37 -8.40 -10.40
N TYR A 292 0.70 -9.29 -11.14
CA TYR A 292 -0.68 -9.08 -11.55
C TYR A 292 -1.56 -9.46 -10.36
N GLY A 293 -2.26 -8.48 -9.79
CA GLY A 293 -3.32 -8.76 -8.82
C GLY A 293 -4.41 -9.64 -9.45
N PRO A 294 -5.23 -10.35 -8.64
CA PRO A 294 -6.31 -11.20 -9.13
C PRO A 294 -7.46 -10.37 -9.76
N GLY A 295 -7.18 -9.67 -10.85
CA GLY A 295 -8.09 -8.77 -11.56
C GLY A 295 -7.50 -8.12 -12.80
N GLY A 296 -6.22 -8.36 -13.07
CA GLY A 296 -5.53 -7.86 -14.26
C GLY A 296 -5.89 -8.62 -15.52
N SER A 297 -7.16 -8.59 -15.91
CA SER A 297 -7.53 -8.85 -17.30
C SER A 297 -7.06 -7.66 -18.13
N HIS A 298 -6.27 -7.96 -19.16
CA HIS A 298 -5.90 -7.04 -20.22
C HIS A 298 -7.12 -6.24 -20.71
N LEU A 299 -7.18 -4.93 -20.40
CA LEU A 299 -7.95 -3.97 -21.15
C LEU A 299 -7.04 -3.37 -22.21
#